data_868639151fb236f10019b0c3d6fba62f
#
_entry.id   868639151fb236f10019b0c3d6fba62f
#
_cell.length_a   1.000
_cell.length_b   1.000
_cell.length_c   1.000
_cell.angle_alpha   90.00
_cell.angle_beta   90.00
_cell.angle_gamma   90.00
#
_symmetry.space_group_name_H-M   'P 1'
#
loop_
_entity.id
_entity.type
_entity.pdbx_description
1 polymer ?
#
loop_
_entity_poly.entity_id
_entity_poly.type
_entity_poly.pdbx_seq_one_letter_code
_entity_poly.pdbx_strand_id
1 'polypeptide(L)'
;MRRSVSCGGLGHRGAPDVERRRAWNDARAIARTEPKWGRGRPGKNAAPRPGRERARRLKGARYALWKNPEDLTERQSAKLAWIAKTDPRLYRAYLLKESLRHVFSVKGEEGKQALDRWISWAQRCRIPVFVELAARIKRHRVAIDAALDHGLSQGLIESTNTKIRLLTRIAFGFRSPQALIALAMLALAGHRPTLPGRHNHPQISQ
;
A
#
# COMPACT_ATOMS: atom_id res chain seq x y z
N MET A 1 -2.02 41.99 17.54
CA MET A 1 -2.78 40.81 17.07
C MET A 1 -1.87 39.93 16.23
N ARG A 2 -1.32 38.87 16.84
CA ARG A 2 -0.47 37.88 16.15
C ARG A 2 -1.35 36.69 15.81
N ARG A 3 -1.55 36.41 14.54
CA ARG A 3 -2.23 35.18 14.09
C ARG A 3 -1.20 34.05 14.03
N SER A 4 -1.37 33.07 14.88
CA SER A 4 -0.62 31.80 14.84
C SER A 4 -1.12 30.98 13.65
N VAL A 5 -0.24 30.72 12.69
CA VAL A 5 -0.47 29.74 11.61
C VAL A 5 -0.11 28.37 12.15
N SER A 6 -1.12 27.57 12.44
CA SER A 6 -0.97 26.17 12.81
C SER A 6 -0.57 25.38 11.55
N CYS A 7 0.68 24.95 11.48
CA CYS A 7 1.12 23.96 10.51
C CYS A 7 0.57 22.58 10.90
N GLY A 8 -0.58 22.21 10.34
CA GLY A 8 -1.12 20.87 10.41
C GLY A 8 -0.16 19.85 9.77
N GLY A 9 0.47 19.02 10.60
CA GLY A 9 1.36 17.96 10.16
C GLY A 9 0.61 16.93 9.31
N LEU A 10 0.91 16.89 8.02
CA LEU A 10 0.49 15.83 7.10
C LEU A 10 1.29 14.55 7.38
N GLY A 11 0.79 13.77 8.32
CA GLY A 11 1.26 12.41 8.59
C GLY A 11 0.84 11.45 7.49
N HIS A 12 1.49 11.48 6.33
CA HIS A 12 1.31 10.47 5.28
C HIS A 12 2.18 9.23 5.58
N ARG A 13 1.80 8.45 6.58
CA ARG A 13 2.32 7.10 6.76
C ARG A 13 1.19 6.09 6.52
N GLY A 14 1.25 5.35 5.41
CA GLY A 14 0.60 4.06 5.27
C GLY A 14 -0.81 4.02 4.72
N ALA A 15 -1.21 4.91 3.81
CA ALA A 15 -2.53 4.82 3.16
C ALA A 15 -2.84 3.45 2.51
N PRO A 16 -1.94 2.79 1.77
CA PRO A 16 -2.26 1.50 1.15
C PRO A 16 -2.41 0.35 2.15
N ASP A 17 -1.71 0.36 3.27
CA ASP A 17 -1.80 -0.73 4.26
C ASP A 17 -3.03 -0.58 5.17
N VAL A 18 -3.40 0.64 5.52
CA VAL A 18 -4.61 0.93 6.30
C VAL A 18 -5.88 0.60 5.49
N GLU A 19 -5.90 0.90 4.19
CA GLU A 19 -7.04 0.62 3.33
C GLU A 19 -7.15 -0.88 3.01
N ARG A 20 -6.02 -1.58 2.84
CA ARG A 20 -6.00 -3.04 2.75
C ARG A 20 -6.52 -3.70 4.03
N ARG A 21 -6.16 -3.18 5.21
CA ARG A 21 -6.66 -3.68 6.50
C ARG A 21 -8.14 -3.38 6.68
N ARG A 22 -8.62 -2.21 6.25
CA ARG A 22 -10.05 -1.87 6.30
C ARG A 22 -10.86 -2.78 5.38
N ALA A 23 -10.48 -2.95 4.12
CA ALA A 23 -11.14 -3.88 3.20
C ALA A 23 -11.15 -5.33 3.73
N TRP A 24 -10.08 -5.76 4.39
CA TRP A 24 -10.02 -7.05 5.08
C TRP A 24 -10.95 -7.11 6.28
N ASN A 25 -10.98 -6.07 7.12
CA ASN A 25 -11.85 -6.02 8.29
C ASN A 25 -13.32 -5.96 7.89
N ASP A 26 -13.67 -5.23 6.84
CA ASP A 26 -15.02 -5.17 6.28
C ASP A 26 -15.44 -6.52 5.69
N ALA A 27 -14.56 -7.20 4.94
CA ALA A 27 -14.81 -8.55 4.46
C ALA A 27 -14.99 -9.56 5.60
N ARG A 28 -14.23 -9.41 6.68
CA ARG A 28 -14.34 -10.24 7.89
C ARG A 28 -15.56 -9.86 8.73
N ALA A 29 -15.95 -8.59 8.77
CA ALA A 29 -17.16 -8.12 9.44
C ALA A 29 -18.41 -8.63 8.71
N ILE A 30 -18.42 -8.60 7.37
CA ILE A 30 -19.51 -9.17 6.56
C ILE A 30 -19.64 -10.68 6.81
N ALA A 31 -18.53 -11.41 6.96
CA ALA A 31 -18.54 -12.82 7.33
C ALA A 31 -19.04 -13.09 8.77
N ARG A 32 -19.11 -12.03 9.60
CA ARG A 32 -19.62 -12.10 10.99
C ARG A 32 -21.05 -11.63 11.17
N THR A 33 -21.64 -10.92 10.20
CA THR A 33 -23.01 -10.38 10.27
C THR A 33 -24.10 -11.39 9.95
N GLU A 34 -23.86 -12.64 10.28
CA GLU A 34 -24.96 -13.61 10.43
C GLU A 34 -25.75 -13.29 11.71
N PRO A 35 -27.10 -13.45 11.72
CA PRO A 35 -27.94 -13.05 12.84
C PRO A 35 -27.45 -13.73 14.14
N LYS A 36 -27.35 -12.92 15.20
CA LYS A 36 -27.04 -13.38 16.56
C LYS A 36 -28.19 -14.26 17.06
N TRP A 37 -28.14 -15.52 16.77
CA TRP A 37 -28.97 -16.51 17.45
C TRP A 37 -28.47 -16.69 18.88
N GLY A 38 -29.40 -16.71 19.80
CA GLY A 38 -29.26 -16.66 21.26
C GLY A 38 -27.98 -17.25 21.87
N ARG A 39 -27.61 -16.70 23.02
CA ARG A 39 -26.41 -17.00 23.83
C ARG A 39 -26.43 -18.41 24.45
N GLY A 40 -26.61 -19.43 23.65
CA GLY A 40 -26.45 -20.84 24.10
C GLY A 40 -25.10 -21.38 23.60
N ARG A 41 -24.29 -21.92 24.50
CA ARG A 41 -23.07 -22.65 24.12
C ARG A 41 -23.51 -23.83 23.26
N PRO A 42 -23.13 -23.93 21.97
CA PRO A 42 -23.55 -25.03 21.12
C PRO A 42 -23.04 -26.34 21.69
N GLY A 43 -23.92 -27.35 21.79
CA GLY A 43 -23.56 -28.69 22.21
C GLY A 43 -22.43 -29.26 21.34
N LYS A 44 -21.64 -30.19 21.87
CA LYS A 44 -20.47 -30.78 21.19
C LYS A 44 -20.81 -31.40 19.82
N ASN A 45 -22.07 -31.71 19.54
CA ASN A 45 -22.56 -32.35 18.32
C ASN A 45 -23.39 -31.41 17.41
N ALA A 46 -23.39 -30.10 17.67
CA ALA A 46 -24.12 -29.17 16.80
C ALA A 46 -23.42 -29.05 15.45
N ALA A 47 -24.19 -29.21 14.36
CA ALA A 47 -23.71 -29.03 13.00
C ALA A 47 -23.00 -27.62 12.86
N PRO A 48 -21.88 -27.56 12.19
CA PRO A 48 -21.13 -26.29 12.06
C PRO A 48 -22.03 -25.27 11.35
N ARG A 49 -22.28 -24.14 12.03
CA ARG A 49 -23.06 -23.03 11.45
C ARG A 49 -22.36 -22.57 10.17
N PRO A 50 -23.07 -22.41 9.02
CA PRO A 50 -22.47 -22.12 7.71
C PRO A 50 -21.56 -20.86 7.72
N GLY A 51 -21.91 -19.83 8.48
CA GLY A 51 -21.08 -18.64 8.66
C GLY A 51 -19.77 -18.91 9.41
N ARG A 52 -19.74 -19.85 10.35
CA ARG A 52 -18.54 -20.21 11.10
C ARG A 52 -17.57 -21.03 10.25
N GLU A 53 -18.07 -21.89 9.40
CA GLU A 53 -17.26 -22.64 8.45
C GLU A 53 -16.66 -21.71 7.39
N ARG A 54 -17.45 -20.78 6.85
CA ARG A 54 -16.95 -19.74 5.93
C ARG A 54 -15.86 -18.89 6.58
N ALA A 55 -16.04 -18.47 7.83
CA ALA A 55 -15.02 -17.73 8.58
C ALA A 55 -13.74 -18.56 8.82
N ARG A 56 -13.86 -19.89 9.08
CA ARG A 56 -12.70 -20.80 9.18
C ARG A 56 -11.97 -20.92 7.84
N ARG A 57 -12.71 -21.09 6.75
CA ARG A 57 -12.13 -21.21 5.41
C ARG A 57 -11.46 -19.91 4.93
N LEU A 58 -11.95 -18.74 5.37
CA LEU A 58 -11.29 -17.45 5.13
C LEU A 58 -10.05 -17.23 6.02
N LYS A 59 -9.85 -18.07 7.05
CA LYS A 59 -8.62 -18.01 7.85
C LYS A 59 -7.41 -18.32 6.96
N GLY A 60 -6.42 -17.43 6.95
CA GLY A 60 -5.23 -17.54 6.09
C GLY A 60 -5.42 -17.03 4.65
N ALA A 61 -6.64 -16.64 4.23
CA ALA A 61 -6.86 -16.00 2.93
C ALA A 61 -6.18 -14.62 2.82
N ARG A 62 -5.89 -13.99 3.96
CA ARG A 62 -5.17 -12.71 4.04
C ARG A 62 -3.90 -12.72 3.18
N TYR A 63 -3.10 -13.76 3.28
CA TYR A 63 -1.85 -13.85 2.53
C TYR A 63 -2.07 -14.01 1.03
N ALA A 64 -3.09 -14.78 0.62
CA ALA A 64 -3.47 -14.91 -0.78
C ALA A 64 -4.00 -13.60 -1.38
N LEU A 65 -4.69 -12.78 -0.58
CA LEU A 65 -5.21 -11.48 -1.02
C LEU A 65 -4.17 -10.35 -1.01
N TRP A 66 -3.10 -10.49 -0.24
CA TRP A 66 -2.05 -9.47 -0.13
C TRP A 66 -0.93 -9.65 -1.14
N LYS A 67 -0.56 -10.89 -1.40
CA LYS A 67 0.49 -11.21 -2.35
C LYS A 67 0.12 -10.80 -3.76
N ASN A 68 1.13 -10.59 -4.57
CA ASN A 68 0.95 -10.41 -5.99
C ASN A 68 0.56 -11.75 -6.64
N PRO A 69 -0.16 -11.76 -7.77
CA PRO A 69 -0.55 -12.98 -8.47
C PRO A 69 0.64 -13.90 -8.81
N GLU A 70 1.77 -13.31 -9.18
CA GLU A 70 3.02 -14.00 -9.54
C GLU A 70 3.70 -14.70 -8.35
N ASP A 71 3.46 -14.23 -7.11
CA ASP A 71 4.07 -14.75 -5.87
C ASP A 71 3.17 -15.76 -5.15
N LEU A 72 2.02 -16.11 -5.73
CA LEU A 72 1.07 -17.01 -5.10
C LEU A 72 1.56 -18.46 -5.15
N THR A 73 1.51 -19.14 -4.00
CA THR A 73 1.67 -20.60 -3.98
C THR A 73 0.40 -21.29 -4.49
N GLU A 74 0.51 -22.54 -4.94
CA GLU A 74 -0.65 -23.32 -5.41
C GLU A 74 -1.81 -23.35 -4.41
N ARG A 75 -1.51 -23.52 -3.13
CA ARG A 75 -2.52 -23.48 -2.04
C ARG A 75 -3.20 -22.11 -1.95
N GLN A 76 -2.47 -21.03 -2.17
CA GLN A 76 -3.01 -19.67 -2.14
C GLN A 76 -3.84 -19.39 -3.39
N SER A 77 -3.41 -19.88 -4.56
CA SER A 77 -4.14 -19.80 -5.81
C SER A 77 -5.46 -20.58 -5.74
N ALA A 78 -5.44 -21.82 -5.27
CA ALA A 78 -6.64 -22.62 -5.05
C ALA A 78 -7.61 -21.93 -4.06
N LYS A 79 -7.06 -21.30 -3.02
CA LYS A 79 -7.86 -20.53 -2.05
C LYS A 79 -8.50 -19.31 -2.66
N LEU A 80 -7.78 -18.60 -3.54
CA LEU A 80 -8.30 -17.44 -4.28
C LEU A 80 -9.42 -17.87 -5.26
N ALA A 81 -9.23 -18.97 -5.97
CA ALA A 81 -10.26 -19.57 -6.83
C ALA A 81 -11.52 -19.97 -6.04
N TRP A 82 -11.35 -20.51 -4.85
CA TRP A 82 -12.47 -20.80 -3.96
C TRP A 82 -13.19 -19.51 -3.51
N ILE A 83 -12.44 -18.43 -3.17
CA ILE A 83 -13.02 -17.13 -2.80
C ILE A 83 -13.81 -16.55 -3.97
N ALA A 84 -13.32 -16.66 -5.20
CA ALA A 84 -14.00 -16.17 -6.40
C ALA A 84 -15.40 -16.78 -6.54
N LYS A 85 -15.56 -18.07 -6.21
CA LYS A 85 -16.85 -18.78 -6.26
C LYS A 85 -17.76 -18.50 -5.05
N THR A 86 -17.17 -18.33 -3.86
CA THR A 86 -17.94 -18.29 -2.61
C THR A 86 -18.22 -16.87 -2.14
N ASP A 87 -17.33 -15.93 -2.44
CA ASP A 87 -17.43 -14.52 -2.02
C ASP A 87 -17.08 -13.56 -3.17
N PRO A 88 -18.01 -13.37 -4.12
CA PRO A 88 -17.78 -12.49 -5.29
C PRO A 88 -17.44 -11.06 -4.90
N ARG A 89 -17.91 -10.58 -3.74
CA ARG A 89 -17.62 -9.21 -3.26
C ARG A 89 -16.16 -9.08 -2.83
N LEU A 90 -15.67 -10.06 -2.08
CA LEU A 90 -14.27 -10.10 -1.66
C LEU A 90 -13.33 -10.28 -2.86
N TYR A 91 -13.71 -11.15 -3.80
CA TYR A 91 -12.94 -11.35 -5.03
C TYR A 91 -12.89 -10.08 -5.89
N ARG A 92 -14.01 -9.34 -5.99
CA ARG A 92 -14.04 -8.04 -6.68
C ARG A 92 -13.10 -7.03 -6.04
N ALA A 93 -13.04 -6.99 -4.70
CA ALA A 93 -12.09 -6.13 -3.99
C ALA A 93 -10.62 -6.51 -4.29
N TYR A 94 -10.34 -7.81 -4.41
CA TYR A 94 -9.03 -8.29 -4.84
C TYR A 94 -8.69 -7.84 -6.27
N LEU A 95 -9.62 -8.00 -7.21
CA LEU A 95 -9.42 -7.58 -8.60
C LEU A 95 -9.22 -6.06 -8.72
N LEU A 96 -9.98 -5.25 -7.96
CA LEU A 96 -9.80 -3.80 -7.91
C LEU A 96 -8.40 -3.42 -7.38
N LYS A 97 -7.89 -4.14 -6.37
CA LYS A 97 -6.54 -3.93 -5.85
C LYS A 97 -5.49 -4.24 -6.92
N GLU A 98 -5.60 -5.40 -7.59
CA GLU A 98 -4.63 -5.80 -8.63
C GLU A 98 -4.69 -4.88 -9.85
N SER A 99 -5.88 -4.49 -10.26
CA SER A 99 -6.05 -3.55 -11.37
C SER A 99 -5.45 -2.17 -11.06
N LEU A 100 -5.57 -1.68 -9.80
CA LEU A 100 -4.89 -0.44 -9.40
C LEU A 100 -3.36 -0.60 -9.38
N ARG A 101 -2.86 -1.75 -8.95
CA ARG A 101 -1.42 -2.05 -9.02
C ARG A 101 -0.92 -2.00 -10.46
N HIS A 102 -1.69 -2.58 -11.38
CA HIS A 102 -1.36 -2.58 -12.80
C HIS A 102 -1.29 -1.17 -13.38
N VAL A 103 -2.17 -0.25 -12.99
CA VAL A 103 -2.12 1.16 -13.40
C VAL A 103 -0.75 1.78 -13.13
N PHE A 104 -0.16 1.51 -11.97
CA PHE A 104 1.16 2.06 -11.60
C PHE A 104 2.34 1.26 -12.17
N SER A 105 2.13 0.08 -12.72
CA SER A 105 3.16 -0.66 -13.46
C SER A 105 3.27 -0.18 -14.91
N VAL A 106 2.16 0.28 -15.49
CA VAL A 106 2.08 0.87 -16.82
C VAL A 106 2.25 2.37 -16.70
N LYS A 107 3.26 2.95 -17.33
CA LYS A 107 3.58 4.38 -17.22
C LYS A 107 3.02 5.16 -18.42
N GLY A 108 3.05 6.49 -18.29
CA GLY A 108 2.65 7.39 -19.38
C GLY A 108 1.15 7.36 -19.68
N GLU A 109 0.81 7.57 -20.93
CA GLU A 109 -0.56 7.71 -21.39
C GLU A 109 -1.42 6.45 -21.19
N GLU A 110 -0.83 5.28 -21.40
CA GLU A 110 -1.51 4.00 -21.14
C GLU A 110 -1.89 3.84 -19.66
N GLY A 111 -1.01 4.29 -18.75
CA GLY A 111 -1.27 4.32 -17.31
C GLY A 111 -2.44 5.24 -16.97
N LYS A 112 -2.54 6.41 -17.60
CA LYS A 112 -3.66 7.34 -17.41
C LYS A 112 -4.98 6.74 -17.87
N GLN A 113 -5.01 6.11 -19.04
CA GLN A 113 -6.20 5.42 -19.57
C GLN A 113 -6.61 4.23 -18.69
N ALA A 114 -5.63 3.46 -18.20
CA ALA A 114 -5.89 2.38 -17.25
C ALA A 114 -6.47 2.91 -15.94
N LEU A 115 -6.00 4.07 -15.46
CA LEU A 115 -6.53 4.74 -14.28
C LEU A 115 -7.97 5.21 -14.48
N ASP A 116 -8.33 5.75 -15.64
CA ASP A 116 -9.70 6.16 -15.95
C ASP A 116 -10.66 4.97 -15.95
N ARG A 117 -10.25 3.87 -16.57
CA ARG A 117 -11.03 2.62 -16.54
C ARG A 117 -11.20 2.11 -15.11
N TRP A 118 -10.14 2.17 -14.31
CA TRP A 118 -10.18 1.76 -12.91
C TRP A 118 -11.13 2.64 -12.08
N ILE A 119 -11.06 3.96 -12.21
CA ILE A 119 -11.94 4.90 -11.52
C ILE A 119 -13.40 4.63 -11.86
N SER A 120 -13.70 4.44 -13.13
CA SER A 120 -15.05 4.14 -13.62
C SER A 120 -15.58 2.82 -13.03
N TRP A 121 -14.73 1.80 -12.94
CA TRP A 121 -15.09 0.53 -12.33
C TRP A 121 -15.26 0.63 -10.80
N ALA A 122 -14.32 1.28 -10.11
CA ALA A 122 -14.35 1.46 -8.66
C ALA A 122 -15.60 2.23 -8.19
N GLN A 123 -16.05 3.24 -8.94
CA GLN A 123 -17.27 3.99 -8.62
C GLN A 123 -18.54 3.12 -8.68
N ARG A 124 -18.56 2.09 -9.53
CA ARG A 124 -19.70 1.19 -9.73
C ARG A 124 -19.60 -0.12 -8.94
N CYS A 125 -18.53 -0.35 -8.21
CA CYS A 125 -18.25 -1.65 -7.55
C CYS A 125 -19.14 -1.94 -6.33
N ARG A 126 -19.89 -0.97 -5.81
CA ARG A 126 -20.73 -1.07 -4.61
C ARG A 126 -19.94 -1.42 -3.33
N ILE A 127 -18.65 -1.14 -3.29
CA ILE A 127 -17.81 -1.27 -2.10
C ILE A 127 -17.42 0.14 -1.64
N PRO A 128 -17.98 0.67 -0.53
CA PRO A 128 -17.84 2.08 -0.15
C PRO A 128 -16.38 2.56 -0.09
N VAL A 129 -15.49 1.74 0.42
CA VAL A 129 -14.05 2.06 0.53
C VAL A 129 -13.41 2.34 -0.83
N PHE A 130 -13.74 1.56 -1.86
CA PHE A 130 -13.21 1.78 -3.21
C PHE A 130 -13.88 2.97 -3.91
N VAL A 131 -15.15 3.22 -3.65
CA VAL A 131 -15.85 4.42 -4.16
C VAL A 131 -15.21 5.69 -3.59
N GLU A 132 -14.93 5.70 -2.27
CA GLU A 132 -14.23 6.80 -1.60
C GLU A 132 -12.80 6.96 -2.12
N LEU A 133 -12.07 5.86 -2.31
CA LEU A 133 -10.72 5.88 -2.88
C LEU A 133 -10.73 6.46 -4.30
N ALA A 134 -11.68 6.08 -5.15
CA ALA A 134 -11.82 6.64 -6.50
C ALA A 134 -12.09 8.14 -6.46
N ALA A 135 -12.92 8.62 -5.52
CA ALA A 135 -13.16 10.05 -5.32
C ALA A 135 -11.89 10.80 -4.87
N ARG A 136 -11.07 10.20 -3.99
CA ARG A 136 -9.78 10.77 -3.58
C ARG A 136 -8.80 10.83 -4.76
N ILE A 137 -8.70 9.77 -5.55
CA ILE A 137 -7.85 9.73 -6.75
C ILE A 137 -8.25 10.82 -7.72
N LYS A 138 -9.55 11.02 -7.97
CA LYS A 138 -10.03 12.11 -8.82
C LYS A 138 -9.60 13.49 -8.33
N ARG A 139 -9.65 13.74 -7.02
CA ARG A 139 -9.22 15.03 -6.45
C ARG A 139 -7.73 15.31 -6.64
N HIS A 140 -6.91 14.25 -6.65
CA HIS A 140 -5.45 14.36 -6.81
C HIS A 140 -4.99 13.96 -8.21
N ARG A 141 -5.89 13.97 -9.20
CA ARG A 141 -5.64 13.45 -10.54
C ARG A 141 -4.40 14.07 -11.19
N VAL A 142 -4.27 15.38 -11.14
CA VAL A 142 -3.14 16.11 -11.76
C VAL A 142 -1.79 15.63 -11.22
N ALA A 143 -1.68 15.47 -9.89
CA ALA A 143 -0.44 14.99 -9.27
C ALA A 143 -0.14 13.53 -9.60
N ILE A 144 -1.18 12.68 -9.74
CA ILE A 144 -1.03 11.28 -10.10
C ILE A 144 -0.62 11.13 -11.56
N ASP A 145 -1.22 11.92 -12.46
CA ASP A 145 -0.87 11.91 -13.88
C ASP A 145 0.58 12.37 -14.08
N ALA A 146 1.03 13.43 -13.39
CA ALA A 146 2.42 13.84 -13.40
C ALA A 146 3.36 12.73 -12.89
N ALA A 147 2.95 11.98 -11.85
CA ALA A 147 3.73 10.86 -11.35
C ALA A 147 3.81 9.69 -12.36
N LEU A 148 2.74 9.44 -13.13
CA LEU A 148 2.72 8.44 -14.19
C LEU A 148 3.60 8.85 -15.37
N ASP A 149 3.57 10.13 -15.76
CA ASP A 149 4.40 10.67 -16.86
C ASP A 149 5.89 10.60 -16.53
N HIS A 150 6.27 11.02 -15.33
CA HIS A 150 7.67 11.03 -14.91
C HIS A 150 8.17 9.70 -14.40
N GLY A 151 7.30 8.71 -14.25
CA GLY A 151 7.65 7.39 -13.72
C GLY A 151 8.23 7.43 -12.30
N LEU A 152 7.84 8.43 -11.50
CA LEU A 152 8.34 8.62 -10.15
C LEU A 152 7.91 7.44 -9.26
N SER A 153 8.89 6.73 -8.72
CA SER A 153 8.68 5.64 -7.79
C SER A 153 8.76 6.14 -6.36
N GLN A 154 7.85 5.74 -5.51
CA GLN A 154 7.96 5.97 -4.06
C GLN A 154 9.23 5.36 -3.45
N GLY A 155 9.78 4.32 -4.06
CA GLY A 155 11.03 3.70 -3.62
C GLY A 155 12.20 4.67 -3.55
N LEU A 156 12.27 5.65 -4.46
CA LEU A 156 13.29 6.70 -4.40
C LEU A 156 13.10 7.59 -3.17
N ILE A 157 11.86 7.99 -2.89
CA ILE A 157 11.54 8.84 -1.71
C ILE A 157 11.79 8.06 -0.41
N GLU A 158 11.39 6.80 -0.34
CA GLU A 158 11.61 5.93 0.82
C GLU A 158 13.10 5.67 1.06
N SER A 159 13.87 5.42 0.01
CA SER A 159 15.31 5.26 0.04
C SER A 159 15.99 6.53 0.56
N THR A 160 15.60 7.69 0.04
CA THR A 160 16.11 8.99 0.47
C THR A 160 15.78 9.28 1.93
N ASN A 161 14.53 9.05 2.35
CA ASN A 161 14.11 9.21 3.74
C ASN A 161 14.86 8.28 4.68
N THR A 162 15.14 7.05 4.25
CA THR A 162 15.92 6.08 5.03
C THR A 162 17.37 6.54 5.20
N LYS A 163 18.00 7.07 4.14
CA LYS A 163 19.35 7.65 4.21
C LYS A 163 19.40 8.85 5.15
N ILE A 164 18.43 9.78 5.07
CA ILE A 164 18.34 10.93 5.97
C ILE A 164 18.20 10.49 7.43
N ARG A 165 17.35 9.50 7.72
CA ARG A 165 17.22 8.94 9.07
C ARG A 165 18.50 8.29 9.57
N LEU A 166 19.22 7.60 8.68
CA LEU A 166 20.51 6.99 9.02
C LEU A 166 21.54 8.06 9.35
N LEU A 167 21.64 9.14 8.55
CA LEU A 167 22.52 10.27 8.79
C LEU A 167 22.23 10.91 10.16
N THR A 168 20.95 11.12 10.48
CA THR A 168 20.53 11.67 11.77
C THR A 168 20.94 10.78 12.95
N ARG A 169 20.86 9.46 12.78
CA ARG A 169 21.28 8.49 13.82
C ARG A 169 22.79 8.49 14.01
N ILE A 170 23.56 8.47 12.92
CA ILE A 170 25.03 8.44 12.97
C ILE A 170 25.57 9.73 13.61
N ALA A 171 24.93 10.87 13.34
CA ALA A 171 25.33 12.15 13.89
C ALA A 171 24.78 12.42 15.30
N PHE A 172 24.09 11.46 15.92
CA PHE A 172 23.42 11.65 17.23
C PHE A 172 22.48 12.87 17.29
N GLY A 173 21.98 13.29 16.13
CA GLY A 173 21.14 14.47 15.96
C GLY A 173 21.90 15.66 15.38
N PHE A 174 21.17 16.72 15.11
CA PHE A 174 21.72 17.96 14.52
C PHE A 174 21.30 19.17 15.35
N ARG A 175 22.23 20.08 15.54
CA ARG A 175 21.99 21.34 16.27
C ARG A 175 21.07 22.30 15.47
N SER A 176 21.08 22.21 14.14
CA SER A 176 20.24 23.03 13.27
C SER A 176 19.72 22.21 12.08
N PRO A 177 18.52 22.55 11.55
CA PRO A 177 17.99 21.93 10.35
C PRO A 177 18.91 22.13 9.12
N GLN A 178 19.59 23.29 9.05
CA GLN A 178 20.49 23.62 7.96
C GLN A 178 21.70 22.67 7.88
N ALA A 179 22.25 22.29 9.03
CA ALA A 179 23.34 21.32 9.10
C ALA A 179 22.90 19.94 8.61
N LEU A 180 21.68 19.49 8.94
CA LEU A 180 21.10 18.25 8.41
C LEU A 180 20.92 18.34 6.90
N ILE A 181 20.36 19.44 6.39
CA ILE A 181 20.12 19.64 4.96
C ILE A 181 21.45 19.61 4.20
N ALA A 182 22.47 20.35 4.67
CA ALA A 182 23.77 20.39 4.04
C ALA A 182 24.43 19.00 3.98
N LEU A 183 24.39 18.24 5.08
CA LEU A 183 24.94 16.89 5.11
C LEU A 183 24.12 15.91 4.25
N ALA A 184 22.80 16.04 4.24
CA ALA A 184 21.93 15.22 3.39
C ALA A 184 22.21 15.50 1.90
N MET A 185 22.34 16.76 1.50
CA MET A 185 22.69 17.14 0.13
C MET A 185 24.05 16.57 -0.27
N LEU A 186 25.06 16.68 0.58
CA LEU A 186 26.39 16.12 0.33
C LEU A 186 26.34 14.60 0.16
N ALA A 187 25.61 13.90 1.05
CA ALA A 187 25.53 12.45 1.03
C ALA A 187 24.69 11.90 -0.13
N LEU A 188 23.68 12.64 -0.58
CA LEU A 188 22.78 12.23 -1.67
C LEU A 188 23.30 12.63 -3.05
N ALA A 189 24.04 13.73 -3.16
CA ALA A 189 24.63 14.21 -4.41
C ALA A 189 25.76 13.33 -4.98
N GLY A 190 26.17 12.31 -4.24
CA GLY A 190 27.24 11.38 -4.68
C GLY A 190 28.65 11.99 -4.67
N HIS A 191 28.78 13.26 -4.27
CA HIS A 191 30.08 13.88 -4.11
C HIS A 191 30.83 13.24 -2.93
N ARG A 192 31.80 12.42 -3.27
CA ARG A 192 32.78 11.92 -2.30
C ARG A 192 34.04 12.79 -2.44
N PRO A 193 34.28 13.73 -1.51
CA PRO A 193 35.51 14.48 -1.55
C PRO A 193 36.69 13.50 -1.42
N THR A 194 37.66 13.62 -2.29
CA THR A 194 38.92 12.85 -2.18
C THR A 194 39.64 13.28 -0.90
N LEU A 195 39.87 12.34 -0.02
CA LEU A 195 40.62 12.62 1.21
C LEU A 195 42.06 12.96 0.84
N PRO A 196 42.65 14.01 1.43
CA PRO A 196 44.07 14.31 1.24
C PRO A 196 44.91 13.07 1.59
N GLY A 197 45.81 12.64 0.68
CA GLY A 197 46.68 11.49 0.88
C GLY A 197 46.10 10.11 0.46
N ARG A 198 44.91 10.00 -0.01
CA ARG A 198 44.39 8.76 -0.61
C ARG A 198 44.50 8.83 -2.15
N HIS A 199 45.49 8.11 -2.69
CA HIS A 199 45.55 7.87 -4.13
C HIS A 199 44.39 6.93 -4.52
N ASN A 200 43.54 7.35 -5.47
CA ASN A 200 42.53 6.48 -6.04
C ASN A 200 43.25 5.33 -6.79
N HIS A 201 43.18 4.12 -6.27
CA HIS A 201 43.52 2.94 -7.06
C HIS A 201 42.55 2.85 -8.22
N PRO A 202 43.01 2.80 -9.50
CA PRO A 202 42.12 2.60 -10.62
C PRO A 202 41.41 1.24 -10.45
N GLN A 203 40.10 1.25 -10.47
CA GLN A 203 39.28 0.03 -10.51
C GLN A 203 39.60 -0.69 -11.81
N ILE A 204 40.34 -1.80 -11.72
CA ILE A 204 40.51 -2.72 -12.84
C ILE A 204 39.17 -3.41 -13.04
N SER A 205 38.44 -2.97 -14.08
CA SER A 205 37.25 -3.67 -14.58
C SER A 205 37.72 -5.00 -15.21
N GLN A 206 37.34 -6.10 -14.58
CA GLN A 206 37.30 -7.43 -15.20
C GLN A 206 35.89 -7.70 -15.71
#